data_83f27318981160af7f0641e52cea1021
#
_entry.id   83f27318981160af7f0641e52cea1021
#
_cell.length_a   1.000
_cell.length_b   1.000
_cell.length_c   1.000
_cell.angle_alpha   90.00
_cell.angle_beta   90.00
_cell.angle_gamma   90.00
#
_symmetry.space_group_name_H-M   'P 1'
#
loop_
_entity.id
_entity.type
_entity.pdbx_description
1 polymer ?
#
loop_
_entity_poly.entity_id
_entity_poly.type
_entity_poly.pdbx_seq_one_letter_code
_entity_poly.pdbx_strand_id
1 'polypeptide(L)'
;MNYIRRYWGYLGMSIVLAAVTVALTLYLPVLTGRAVDLILEKGVVDFAGILAILKKMAVIILLTAVAQWIMNACNNKITYNIIRDIRKEAFEKIERLPLKYIDGHSYGEIVSRVIADVDQFADGLLMGFTQFFTGIVTILGTLIFMLTISVKITVAVVVITPVSLLVASFIAKKTFSMFKLQSETRGEQTAFIEEMIGNQKVVQAFSHEDEALEKFDEINGRLQKCSLRAIFFSSITNPATRFVNSLVYAVVGVVGAFTAIAGGISVGQLSALLSYANQYTKPFNEISGVVTELQNALACAARVFELMEEPSEVPDAPDAVNLEEADGHVALEHVSFSYVPEQKLIEDFNLSVKPGQRVAIVGPTGCGKTTLINLLMRFYDTNSGTIRVSGVPVNDMTRKSLRNNYGMVLQETWLRSGTIRDNIVMGKPDATDEEVIAAAKASHAHSFIKRLPQGYDTVMAEDGGNLSQGQKQLLCISRVMLCLPPMLILDEATSSIDTRTEIKIQEAFAKMMKGRTSFIVAHRLSTIQEADIILVMKDGHIIEQGRHEELLAKKGFYANLYESQFVNTSSQA
;
A
#
# COMPACT_ATOMS: atom_id res chain seq x y z
N MET A 1 -20.15 -1.93 5.74
CA MET A 1 -21.19 -1.82 6.78
C MET A 1 -20.84 -2.57 8.07
N ASN A 2 -20.20 -3.73 8.02
CA ASN A 2 -19.86 -4.53 9.22
C ASN A 2 -18.96 -3.80 10.23
N TYR A 3 -17.98 -3.02 9.76
CA TYR A 3 -17.05 -2.27 10.62
C TYR A 3 -17.75 -1.17 11.44
N ILE A 4 -18.73 -0.46 10.84
CA ILE A 4 -19.46 0.63 11.50
C ILE A 4 -20.42 0.08 12.55
N ARG A 5 -20.99 -1.11 12.35
CA ARG A 5 -21.98 -1.71 13.25
C ARG A 5 -21.45 -1.87 14.68
N ARG A 6 -20.16 -2.14 14.82
CA ARG A 6 -19.51 -2.30 16.14
C ARG A 6 -19.47 -0.98 16.93
N TYR A 7 -19.58 0.17 16.25
CA TYR A 7 -19.44 1.50 16.84
C TYR A 7 -20.74 2.31 16.80
N TRP A 8 -21.90 1.69 16.55
CA TRP A 8 -23.18 2.38 16.44
C TRP A 8 -23.55 3.23 17.66
N GLY A 9 -23.14 2.84 18.88
CA GLY A 9 -23.36 3.63 20.08
C GLY A 9 -22.64 4.99 20.04
N TYR A 10 -21.40 5.00 19.59
CA TYR A 10 -20.62 6.24 19.42
C TYR A 10 -21.16 7.09 18.26
N LEU A 11 -21.59 6.45 17.17
CA LEU A 11 -22.22 7.14 16.03
C LEU A 11 -23.53 7.80 16.44
N GLY A 12 -24.39 7.09 17.14
CA GLY A 12 -25.64 7.65 17.67
C GLY A 12 -25.40 8.84 18.60
N MET A 13 -24.41 8.71 19.52
CA MET A 13 -24.02 9.80 20.41
C MET A 13 -23.47 11.01 19.63
N SER A 14 -22.66 10.78 18.61
CA SER A 14 -22.14 11.86 17.75
C SER A 14 -23.26 12.62 17.03
N ILE A 15 -24.25 11.91 16.49
CA ILE A 15 -25.40 12.53 15.82
C ILE A 15 -26.23 13.37 16.79
N VAL A 16 -26.50 12.86 17.98
CA VAL A 16 -27.23 13.61 19.01
C VAL A 16 -26.46 14.83 19.44
N LEU A 17 -25.15 14.70 19.68
CA LEU A 17 -24.30 15.83 20.06
C LEU A 17 -24.19 16.86 18.93
N ALA A 18 -24.15 16.45 17.66
CA ALA A 18 -24.20 17.37 16.52
C ALA A 18 -25.48 18.20 16.52
N ALA A 19 -26.64 17.55 16.71
CA ALA A 19 -27.92 18.24 16.78
C ALA A 19 -27.99 19.22 17.97
N VAL A 20 -27.50 18.80 19.13
CA VAL A 20 -27.43 19.67 20.34
C VAL A 20 -26.50 20.85 20.11
N THR A 21 -25.30 20.60 19.57
CA THR A 21 -24.31 21.66 19.27
C THR A 21 -24.88 22.69 18.29
N VAL A 22 -25.54 22.23 17.20
CA VAL A 22 -26.18 23.12 16.23
C VAL A 22 -27.31 23.91 16.88
N ALA A 23 -28.20 23.27 17.64
CA ALA A 23 -29.29 23.96 18.32
C ALA A 23 -28.82 25.04 19.28
N LEU A 24 -27.79 24.75 20.10
CA LEU A 24 -27.17 25.71 21.01
C LEU A 24 -26.49 26.87 20.25
N THR A 25 -25.79 26.57 19.17
CA THR A 25 -25.14 27.59 18.32
C THR A 25 -26.16 28.48 17.64
N LEU A 26 -27.26 27.94 17.14
CA LEU A 26 -28.35 28.68 16.50
C LEU A 26 -29.19 29.51 17.51
N TYR A 27 -29.17 29.17 18.79
CA TYR A 27 -29.85 29.94 19.82
C TYR A 27 -29.08 31.21 20.21
N LEU A 28 -27.77 31.31 19.97
CA LEU A 28 -26.97 32.50 20.29
C LEU A 28 -27.43 33.78 19.55
N PRO A 29 -27.73 33.75 18.23
CA PRO A 29 -28.27 34.93 17.55
C PRO A 29 -29.59 35.46 18.15
N VAL A 30 -30.44 34.57 18.63
CA VAL A 30 -31.68 34.99 19.33
C VAL A 30 -31.37 35.75 20.60
N LEU A 31 -30.42 35.28 21.40
CA LEU A 31 -29.98 35.96 22.62
C LEU A 31 -29.30 37.30 22.30
N THR A 32 -28.46 37.34 21.25
CA THR A 32 -27.86 38.59 20.78
C THR A 32 -28.93 39.57 20.36
N GLY A 33 -29.93 39.16 19.61
CA GLY A 33 -31.09 39.97 19.21
C GLY A 33 -31.85 40.52 20.42
N ARG A 34 -32.15 39.67 21.41
CA ARG A 34 -32.79 40.14 22.66
C ARG A 34 -31.93 41.13 23.43
N ALA A 35 -30.61 40.99 23.43
CA ALA A 35 -29.73 41.99 24.07
C ALA A 35 -29.73 43.33 23.33
N VAL A 36 -29.82 43.29 21.98
CA VAL A 36 -29.97 44.51 21.17
C VAL A 36 -31.33 45.22 21.46
N ASP A 37 -32.40 44.46 21.60
CA ASP A 37 -33.74 45.00 21.89
C ASP A 37 -33.83 45.65 23.29
N LEU A 38 -32.89 45.40 24.22
CA LEU A 38 -32.79 46.07 25.53
C LEU A 38 -32.10 47.43 25.46
N ILE A 39 -31.59 47.83 24.28
CA ILE A 39 -31.05 49.17 24.00
C ILE A 39 -32.19 49.98 23.38
N LEU A 40 -33.06 50.56 24.21
CA LEU A 40 -34.32 51.17 23.77
C LEU A 40 -34.10 52.54 23.11
N GLU A 41 -33.37 53.44 23.77
CA GLU A 41 -33.10 54.79 23.29
C GLU A 41 -31.75 55.31 23.78
N LYS A 42 -31.30 56.47 23.23
CA LYS A 42 -30.04 57.11 23.65
C LYS A 42 -30.09 57.47 25.13
N GLY A 43 -29.27 56.79 25.93
CA GLY A 43 -29.22 56.95 27.38
C GLY A 43 -30.16 56.03 28.19
N VAL A 44 -31.04 55.26 27.57
CA VAL A 44 -31.93 54.29 28.23
C VAL A 44 -31.50 52.87 27.86
N VAL A 45 -30.59 52.28 28.64
CA VAL A 45 -30.06 50.92 28.41
C VAL A 45 -30.26 50.11 29.68
N ASP A 46 -30.90 48.95 29.54
CA ASP A 46 -31.04 47.95 30.64
C ASP A 46 -29.76 47.11 30.77
N PHE A 47 -28.79 47.65 31.49
CA PHE A 47 -27.53 46.94 31.74
C PHE A 47 -27.69 45.67 32.57
N ALA A 48 -28.70 45.60 33.45
CA ALA A 48 -28.94 44.41 34.26
C ALA A 48 -29.50 43.27 33.39
N GLY A 49 -30.43 43.58 32.50
CA GLY A 49 -30.97 42.63 31.52
C GLY A 49 -29.89 42.12 30.54
N ILE A 50 -29.08 43.05 30.01
CA ILE A 50 -27.95 42.70 29.12
C ILE A 50 -26.96 41.76 29.83
N LEU A 51 -26.57 42.08 31.07
CA LEU A 51 -25.65 41.25 31.85
C LEU A 51 -26.21 39.84 32.10
N ALA A 52 -27.53 39.73 32.37
CA ALA A 52 -28.19 38.45 32.52
C ALA A 52 -28.16 37.61 31.22
N ILE A 53 -28.35 38.24 30.05
CA ILE A 53 -28.23 37.59 28.74
C ILE A 53 -26.79 37.16 28.48
N LEU A 54 -25.79 38.03 28.75
CA LEU A 54 -24.38 37.67 28.57
C LEU A 54 -23.96 36.46 29.42
N LYS A 55 -24.43 36.36 30.68
CA LYS A 55 -24.20 35.18 31.51
C LYS A 55 -24.80 33.93 30.88
N LYS A 56 -26.04 33.97 30.34
CA LYS A 56 -26.67 32.86 29.63
C LYS A 56 -25.88 32.48 28.38
N MET A 57 -25.44 33.45 27.59
CA MET A 57 -24.59 33.20 26.42
C MET A 57 -23.28 32.52 26.79
N ALA A 58 -22.61 32.97 27.85
CA ALA A 58 -21.38 32.33 28.32
C ALA A 58 -21.57 30.85 28.69
N VAL A 59 -22.68 30.53 29.38
CA VAL A 59 -23.02 29.14 29.72
C VAL A 59 -23.30 28.30 28.45
N ILE A 60 -24.04 28.87 27.50
CA ILE A 60 -24.36 28.17 26.24
C ILE A 60 -23.09 27.92 25.42
N ILE A 61 -22.20 28.91 25.32
CA ILE A 61 -20.91 28.76 24.62
C ILE A 61 -20.09 27.66 25.27
N LEU A 62 -20.01 27.62 26.61
CA LEU A 62 -19.29 26.57 27.33
C LEU A 62 -19.89 25.18 27.06
N LEU A 63 -21.22 25.05 27.13
CA LEU A 63 -21.91 23.79 26.84
C LEU A 63 -21.68 23.35 25.39
N THR A 64 -21.75 24.29 24.45
CA THR A 64 -21.47 24.02 23.03
C THR A 64 -20.04 23.53 22.82
N ALA A 65 -19.05 24.19 23.47
CA ALA A 65 -17.64 23.78 23.38
C ALA A 65 -17.42 22.37 23.94
N VAL A 66 -18.03 22.03 25.08
CA VAL A 66 -17.96 20.70 25.67
C VAL A 66 -18.63 19.66 24.77
N ALA A 67 -19.83 19.95 24.27
CA ALA A 67 -20.54 19.05 23.36
C ALA A 67 -19.75 18.79 22.07
N GLN A 68 -19.18 19.84 21.48
CA GLN A 68 -18.32 19.75 20.31
C GLN A 68 -17.05 18.91 20.57
N TRP A 69 -16.41 19.11 21.72
CA TRP A 69 -15.24 18.33 22.10
C TRP A 69 -15.55 16.85 22.25
N ILE A 70 -16.65 16.50 22.94
CA ILE A 70 -17.10 15.10 23.09
C ILE A 70 -17.45 14.50 21.73
N MET A 71 -18.16 15.24 20.88
CA MET A 71 -18.51 14.81 19.53
C MET A 71 -17.24 14.47 18.70
N ASN A 72 -16.24 15.39 18.71
CA ASN A 72 -14.99 15.16 17.99
C ASN A 72 -14.22 13.95 18.56
N ALA A 73 -14.20 13.77 19.89
CA ALA A 73 -13.58 12.61 20.52
C ALA A 73 -14.27 11.29 20.10
N CYS A 74 -15.60 11.29 19.99
CA CYS A 74 -16.36 10.13 19.49
C CYS A 74 -16.02 9.84 18.02
N ASN A 75 -16.03 10.87 17.15
CA ASN A 75 -15.73 10.73 15.73
C ASN A 75 -14.31 10.20 15.51
N ASN A 76 -13.33 10.77 16.21
CA ASN A 76 -11.94 10.30 16.15
C ASN A 76 -11.83 8.83 16.59
N LYS A 77 -12.50 8.47 17.70
CA LYS A 77 -12.46 7.09 18.19
C LYS A 77 -13.10 6.10 17.22
N ILE A 78 -14.20 6.45 16.56
CA ILE A 78 -14.83 5.64 15.51
C ILE A 78 -13.84 5.46 14.36
N THR A 79 -13.37 6.57 13.80
CA THR A 79 -12.52 6.59 12.60
C THR A 79 -11.25 5.79 12.81
N TYR A 80 -10.46 6.10 13.83
CA TYR A 80 -9.18 5.42 14.04
C TYR A 80 -9.28 3.95 14.45
N ASN A 81 -10.37 3.55 15.11
CA ASN A 81 -10.60 2.12 15.37
C ASN A 81 -11.00 1.35 14.10
N ILE A 82 -11.87 1.92 13.26
CA ILE A 82 -12.25 1.31 11.97
C ILE A 82 -10.98 1.14 11.09
N ILE A 83 -10.15 2.16 11.02
CA ILE A 83 -8.90 2.15 10.25
C ILE A 83 -7.92 1.11 10.76
N ARG A 84 -7.72 1.06 12.07
CA ARG A 84 -6.88 0.04 12.68
C ARG A 84 -7.36 -1.37 12.29
N ASP A 85 -8.66 -1.61 12.37
CA ASP A 85 -9.25 -2.91 12.09
C ASP A 85 -9.12 -3.25 10.58
N ILE A 86 -9.38 -2.30 9.68
CA ILE A 86 -9.19 -2.47 8.22
C ILE A 86 -7.72 -2.71 7.87
N ARG A 87 -6.80 -1.91 8.43
CA ARG A 87 -5.36 -2.06 8.16
C ARG A 87 -4.83 -3.43 8.62
N LYS A 88 -5.30 -3.87 9.79
CA LYS A 88 -4.96 -5.21 10.31
C LYS A 88 -5.47 -6.30 9.37
N GLU A 89 -6.74 -6.23 8.95
CA GLU A 89 -7.35 -7.24 8.08
C GLU A 89 -6.73 -7.22 6.67
N ALA A 90 -6.42 -6.04 6.13
CA ALA A 90 -5.70 -5.91 4.86
C ALA A 90 -4.29 -6.53 4.94
N PHE A 91 -3.56 -6.32 6.03
CA PHE A 91 -2.26 -6.93 6.24
C PHE A 91 -2.35 -8.45 6.39
N GLU A 92 -3.29 -8.95 7.21
CA GLU A 92 -3.55 -10.39 7.34
C GLU A 92 -3.94 -11.04 6.01
N LYS A 93 -4.61 -10.26 5.15
CA LYS A 93 -4.96 -10.71 3.80
C LYS A 93 -3.73 -10.83 2.90
N ILE A 94 -2.83 -9.85 2.91
CA ILE A 94 -1.58 -9.89 2.14
C ILE A 94 -0.78 -11.15 2.45
N GLU A 95 -0.68 -11.52 3.73
CA GLU A 95 0.03 -12.74 4.17
C GLU A 95 -0.59 -14.05 3.64
N ARG A 96 -1.84 -13.98 3.15
CA ARG A 96 -2.60 -15.13 2.62
C ARG A 96 -2.87 -15.05 1.12
N LEU A 97 -2.38 -14.02 0.46
CA LEU A 97 -2.53 -13.91 -1.00
C LEU A 97 -1.62 -14.89 -1.73
N PRO A 98 -2.06 -15.46 -2.86
CA PRO A 98 -1.21 -16.26 -3.70
C PRO A 98 -0.07 -15.41 -4.29
N LEU A 99 1.11 -16.00 -4.46
CA LEU A 99 2.27 -15.31 -5.05
C LEU A 99 1.95 -14.73 -6.44
N LYS A 100 1.07 -15.35 -7.19
CA LYS A 100 0.56 -14.82 -8.49
C LYS A 100 0.04 -13.39 -8.38
N TYR A 101 -0.62 -13.05 -7.27
CA TYR A 101 -1.11 -11.68 -7.06
C TYR A 101 0.04 -10.73 -6.78
N ILE A 102 0.98 -11.14 -5.91
CA ILE A 102 2.15 -10.33 -5.53
C ILE A 102 3.04 -10.06 -6.75
N ASP A 103 3.30 -11.10 -7.57
CA ASP A 103 4.12 -10.99 -8.79
C ASP A 103 3.44 -10.16 -9.90
N GLY A 104 2.10 -10.09 -9.88
CA GLY A 104 1.30 -9.32 -10.85
C GLY A 104 1.14 -7.84 -10.52
N HIS A 105 1.54 -7.39 -9.32
CA HIS A 105 1.37 -6.01 -8.86
C HIS A 105 2.70 -5.44 -8.36
N SER A 106 2.90 -4.14 -8.50
CA SER A 106 4.10 -3.51 -7.92
C SER A 106 4.01 -3.46 -6.38
N TYR A 107 5.13 -3.66 -5.70
CA TYR A 107 5.19 -3.55 -4.23
C TYR A 107 4.69 -2.18 -3.74
N GLY A 108 5.05 -1.11 -4.46
CA GLY A 108 4.60 0.25 -4.16
C GLY A 108 3.08 0.40 -4.21
N GLU A 109 2.42 -0.26 -5.15
CA GLU A 109 0.95 -0.26 -5.26
C GLU A 109 0.31 -0.97 -4.05
N ILE A 110 0.79 -2.18 -3.70
CA ILE A 110 0.25 -2.94 -2.56
C ILE A 110 0.44 -2.16 -1.26
N VAL A 111 1.64 -1.60 -1.03
CA VAL A 111 1.93 -0.77 0.16
C VAL A 111 1.06 0.48 0.18
N SER A 112 0.87 1.16 -0.97
CA SER A 112 0.01 2.34 -1.07
C SER A 112 -1.44 2.03 -0.71
N ARG A 113 -1.98 0.87 -1.11
CA ARG A 113 -3.34 0.43 -0.76
C ARG A 113 -3.53 0.30 0.76
N VAL A 114 -2.53 -0.23 1.48
CA VAL A 114 -2.62 -0.45 2.95
C VAL A 114 -2.34 0.79 3.77
N ILE A 115 -1.49 1.69 3.28
CA ILE A 115 -1.10 2.90 4.00
C ILE A 115 -1.89 4.11 3.49
N ALA A 116 -1.61 4.57 2.28
CA ALA A 116 -2.14 5.83 1.77
C ALA A 116 -3.65 5.80 1.53
N ASP A 117 -4.18 4.72 0.92
CA ASP A 117 -5.61 4.61 0.65
C ASP A 117 -6.42 4.45 1.93
N VAL A 118 -5.91 3.74 2.93
CA VAL A 118 -6.57 3.61 4.23
C VAL A 118 -6.57 4.95 4.98
N ASP A 119 -5.49 5.75 4.90
CA ASP A 119 -5.44 7.09 5.50
C ASP A 119 -6.39 8.05 4.79
N GLN A 120 -6.44 8.05 3.46
CA GLN A 120 -7.40 8.87 2.69
C GLN A 120 -8.86 8.49 2.98
N PHE A 121 -9.12 7.21 3.18
CA PHE A 121 -10.45 6.75 3.62
C PHE A 121 -10.78 7.26 5.03
N ALA A 122 -9.77 7.32 5.93
CA ALA A 122 -9.89 7.92 7.25
C ALA A 122 -10.36 9.37 7.21
N ASP A 123 -9.63 10.16 6.43
CA ASP A 123 -9.90 11.60 6.32
C ASP A 123 -11.31 11.85 5.77
N GLY A 124 -11.70 11.08 4.76
CA GLY A 124 -13.06 11.17 4.22
C GLY A 124 -14.15 10.77 5.21
N LEU A 125 -13.95 9.72 6.00
CA LEU A 125 -14.89 9.36 7.08
C LEU A 125 -15.00 10.46 8.13
N LEU A 126 -13.86 11.01 8.56
CA LEU A 126 -13.82 12.05 9.57
C LEU A 126 -14.52 13.33 9.07
N MET A 127 -14.26 13.75 7.84
CA MET A 127 -14.94 14.87 7.20
C MET A 127 -16.43 14.60 7.01
N GLY A 128 -16.81 13.40 6.60
CA GLY A 128 -18.20 12.99 6.45
C GLY A 128 -18.97 13.11 7.75
N PHE A 129 -18.43 12.60 8.85
CA PHE A 129 -19.09 12.67 10.15
C PHE A 129 -19.12 14.08 10.74
N THR A 130 -18.01 14.84 10.61
CA THR A 130 -17.90 16.14 11.29
C THR A 130 -18.49 17.29 10.49
N GLN A 131 -18.25 17.36 9.18
CA GLN A 131 -18.63 18.51 8.36
C GLN A 131 -19.93 18.28 7.58
N PHE A 132 -20.05 17.14 6.90
CA PHE A 132 -21.22 16.88 6.06
C PHE A 132 -22.50 16.77 6.90
N PHE A 133 -22.46 15.98 7.98
CA PHE A 133 -23.61 15.75 8.85
C PHE A 133 -24.00 17.02 9.61
N THR A 134 -23.00 17.69 10.22
CA THR A 134 -23.22 18.96 10.93
C THR A 134 -23.71 20.05 9.98
N GLY A 135 -23.20 20.09 8.74
CA GLY A 135 -23.63 21.03 7.71
C GLY A 135 -25.11 20.89 7.35
N ILE A 136 -25.58 19.65 7.12
CA ILE A 136 -27.02 19.39 6.83
C ILE A 136 -27.89 19.82 8.01
N VAL A 137 -27.52 19.44 9.25
CA VAL A 137 -28.28 19.80 10.45
C VAL A 137 -28.29 21.32 10.63
N THR A 138 -27.19 22.01 10.33
CA THR A 138 -27.09 23.49 10.40
C THR A 138 -28.04 24.16 9.38
N ILE A 139 -28.07 23.68 8.12
CA ILE A 139 -28.96 24.22 7.09
C ILE A 139 -30.42 24.06 7.54
N LEU A 140 -30.83 22.86 7.93
CA LEU A 140 -32.21 22.60 8.35
C LEU A 140 -32.59 23.37 9.62
N GLY A 141 -31.70 23.36 10.62
CA GLY A 141 -31.89 24.11 11.86
C GLY A 141 -32.00 25.62 11.63
N THR A 142 -31.13 26.18 10.82
CA THR A 142 -31.15 27.62 10.50
C THR A 142 -32.44 28.00 9.81
N LEU A 143 -32.93 27.22 8.85
CA LEU A 143 -34.22 27.45 8.20
C LEU A 143 -35.38 27.43 9.20
N ILE A 144 -35.41 26.48 10.13
CA ILE A 144 -36.42 26.39 11.17
C ILE A 144 -36.43 27.67 12.02
N PHE A 145 -35.23 28.08 12.52
CA PHE A 145 -35.11 29.31 13.33
C PHE A 145 -35.54 30.57 12.56
N MET A 146 -35.14 30.71 11.28
CA MET A 146 -35.54 31.82 10.43
C MET A 146 -37.07 31.88 10.22
N LEU A 147 -37.72 30.73 9.99
CA LEU A 147 -39.15 30.62 9.82
C LEU A 147 -39.91 31.10 11.08
N THR A 148 -39.39 30.86 12.27
CA THR A 148 -40.00 31.32 13.52
C THR A 148 -39.97 32.85 13.68
N ILE A 149 -39.05 33.54 12.96
CA ILE A 149 -38.94 35.02 13.04
C ILE A 149 -39.74 35.68 11.90
N SER A 150 -39.47 35.27 10.63
CA SER A 150 -40.11 35.87 9.46
C SER A 150 -40.14 34.94 8.26
N VAL A 151 -41.30 34.47 7.85
CA VAL A 151 -41.47 33.64 6.67
C VAL A 151 -41.06 34.37 5.38
N LYS A 152 -41.37 35.68 5.27
CA LYS A 152 -41.07 36.49 4.08
C LYS A 152 -39.56 36.57 3.83
N ILE A 153 -38.75 36.82 4.87
CA ILE A 153 -37.31 36.93 4.77
C ILE A 153 -36.68 35.53 4.51
N THR A 154 -37.21 34.51 5.14
CA THR A 154 -36.74 33.12 4.91
C THR A 154 -36.94 32.69 3.45
N VAL A 155 -38.09 32.98 2.86
CA VAL A 155 -38.34 32.68 1.44
C VAL A 155 -37.38 33.46 0.54
N ALA A 156 -37.09 34.73 0.82
CA ALA A 156 -36.11 35.50 0.05
C ALA A 156 -34.72 34.88 0.09
N VAL A 157 -34.26 34.40 1.25
CA VAL A 157 -32.97 33.72 1.40
C VAL A 157 -32.97 32.40 0.60
N VAL A 158 -33.99 31.58 0.71
CA VAL A 158 -34.10 30.28 0.01
C VAL A 158 -34.12 30.46 -1.50
N VAL A 159 -34.78 31.51 -2.02
CA VAL A 159 -34.83 31.79 -3.47
C VAL A 159 -33.46 32.25 -4.02
N ILE A 160 -32.64 32.96 -3.23
CA ILE A 160 -31.34 33.47 -3.68
C ILE A 160 -30.23 32.41 -3.56
N THR A 161 -30.33 31.50 -2.60
CA THR A 161 -29.29 30.47 -2.34
C THR A 161 -28.92 29.62 -3.56
N PRO A 162 -29.85 29.17 -4.45
CA PRO A 162 -29.50 28.43 -5.68
C PRO A 162 -28.51 29.18 -6.57
N VAL A 163 -28.50 30.50 -6.56
CA VAL A 163 -27.52 31.30 -7.33
C VAL A 163 -26.09 31.03 -6.83
N SER A 164 -25.90 30.92 -5.50
CA SER A 164 -24.61 30.57 -4.91
C SER A 164 -24.15 29.18 -5.37
N LEU A 165 -25.06 28.20 -5.37
CA LEU A 165 -24.76 26.84 -5.82
C LEU A 165 -24.41 26.79 -7.31
N LEU A 166 -25.12 27.53 -8.16
CA LEU A 166 -24.83 27.61 -9.60
C LEU A 166 -23.44 28.21 -9.85
N VAL A 167 -23.10 29.30 -9.19
CA VAL A 167 -21.79 29.95 -9.30
C VAL A 167 -20.68 29.00 -8.80
N ALA A 168 -20.87 28.39 -7.63
CA ALA A 168 -19.91 27.44 -7.07
C ALA A 168 -19.72 26.22 -7.99
N SER A 169 -20.79 25.65 -8.53
CA SER A 169 -20.73 24.50 -9.46
C SER A 169 -20.03 24.84 -10.77
N PHE A 170 -20.27 26.01 -11.32
CA PHE A 170 -19.60 26.48 -12.54
C PHE A 170 -18.08 26.62 -12.33
N ILE A 171 -17.68 27.25 -11.23
CA ILE A 171 -16.28 27.44 -10.90
C ILE A 171 -15.62 26.07 -10.63
N ALA A 172 -16.29 25.19 -9.85
CA ALA A 172 -15.78 23.88 -9.50
C ALA A 172 -15.50 23.01 -10.74
N LYS A 173 -16.41 22.98 -11.72
CA LYS A 173 -16.20 22.26 -12.99
C LYS A 173 -14.99 22.77 -13.75
N LYS A 174 -14.80 24.09 -13.82
CA LYS A 174 -13.65 24.71 -14.50
C LYS A 174 -12.34 24.44 -13.75
N THR A 175 -12.37 24.54 -12.45
CA THR A 175 -11.23 24.25 -11.55
C THR A 175 -10.79 22.80 -11.64
N PHE A 176 -11.74 21.85 -11.63
CA PHE A 176 -11.44 20.43 -11.76
C PHE A 176 -10.68 20.10 -13.03
N SER A 177 -11.14 20.63 -14.19
CA SER A 177 -10.45 20.43 -15.47
C SER A 177 -9.01 20.93 -15.45
N MET A 178 -8.77 22.07 -14.78
CA MET A 178 -7.42 22.65 -14.68
C MET A 178 -6.52 21.86 -13.72
N PHE A 179 -7.05 21.40 -12.58
CA PHE A 179 -6.30 20.55 -11.66
C PHE A 179 -5.99 19.19 -12.24
N LYS A 180 -6.88 18.60 -13.04
CA LYS A 180 -6.62 17.35 -13.76
C LYS A 180 -5.40 17.50 -14.67
N LEU A 181 -5.39 18.54 -15.50
CA LEU A 181 -4.26 18.82 -16.39
C LEU A 181 -2.96 19.08 -15.64
N GLN A 182 -3.02 19.81 -14.51
CA GLN A 182 -1.87 20.04 -13.64
C GLN A 182 -1.34 18.72 -13.05
N SER A 183 -2.23 17.83 -12.59
CA SER A 183 -1.86 16.54 -12.04
C SER A 183 -1.19 15.63 -13.06
N GLU A 184 -1.73 15.57 -14.29
CA GLU A 184 -1.14 14.82 -15.41
C GLU A 184 0.27 15.33 -15.74
N THR A 185 0.44 16.66 -15.87
CA THR A 185 1.75 17.28 -16.18
C THR A 185 2.74 17.10 -15.01
N ARG A 186 2.28 17.13 -13.75
CA ARG A 186 3.12 16.85 -12.60
C ARG A 186 3.58 15.39 -12.58
N GLY A 187 2.69 14.46 -12.93
CA GLY A 187 3.04 13.04 -13.09
C GLY A 187 4.14 12.83 -14.12
N GLU A 188 4.04 13.49 -15.28
CA GLU A 188 5.07 13.47 -16.32
C GLU A 188 6.41 14.01 -15.80
N GLN A 189 6.39 15.14 -15.07
CA GLN A 189 7.60 15.71 -14.46
C GLN A 189 8.24 14.75 -13.44
N THR A 190 7.42 14.15 -12.56
CA THR A 190 7.91 13.22 -11.54
C THR A 190 8.56 12.01 -12.19
N ALA A 191 7.90 11.38 -13.18
CA ALA A 191 8.45 10.24 -13.90
C ALA A 191 9.78 10.58 -14.58
N PHE A 192 9.88 11.76 -15.21
CA PHE A 192 11.13 12.22 -15.80
C PHE A 192 12.25 12.42 -14.77
N ILE A 193 11.95 13.03 -13.61
CA ILE A 193 12.92 13.20 -12.53
C ILE A 193 13.40 11.85 -12.00
N GLU A 194 12.49 10.90 -11.77
CA GLU A 194 12.84 9.54 -11.30
C GLU A 194 13.73 8.83 -12.31
N GLU A 195 13.41 8.93 -13.61
CA GLU A 195 14.24 8.36 -14.69
C GLU A 195 15.65 8.95 -14.69
N MET A 196 15.77 10.28 -14.61
CA MET A 196 17.07 10.96 -14.65
C MET A 196 17.90 10.68 -13.38
N ILE A 197 17.29 10.71 -12.19
CA ILE A 197 18.00 10.41 -10.93
C ILE A 197 18.41 8.93 -10.90
N GLY A 198 17.53 8.02 -11.27
CA GLY A 198 17.82 6.59 -11.30
C GLY A 198 18.97 6.22 -12.24
N ASN A 199 19.11 6.97 -13.33
CA ASN A 199 20.13 6.76 -14.35
C ASN A 199 21.23 7.84 -14.39
N GLN A 200 21.42 8.61 -13.30
CA GLN A 200 22.34 9.74 -13.26
C GLN A 200 23.76 9.40 -13.75
N LYS A 201 24.27 8.22 -13.42
CA LYS A 201 25.58 7.75 -13.90
C LYS A 201 25.64 7.59 -15.42
N VAL A 202 24.53 7.18 -16.04
CA VAL A 202 24.43 7.02 -17.50
C VAL A 202 24.35 8.39 -18.15
N VAL A 203 23.50 9.29 -17.63
CA VAL A 203 23.38 10.67 -18.12
C VAL A 203 24.75 11.35 -18.13
N GLN A 204 25.52 11.27 -17.03
CA GLN A 204 26.86 11.84 -16.95
C GLN A 204 27.88 11.14 -17.86
N ALA A 205 27.82 9.79 -17.95
CA ALA A 205 28.76 9.03 -18.78
C ALA A 205 28.63 9.37 -20.29
N PHE A 206 27.43 9.76 -20.72
CA PHE A 206 27.14 10.13 -22.10
C PHE A 206 27.04 11.65 -22.32
N SER A 207 27.26 12.47 -21.28
CA SER A 207 27.20 13.94 -21.32
C SER A 207 25.85 14.48 -21.86
N HIS A 208 24.74 13.87 -21.39
CA HIS A 208 23.37 14.23 -21.78
C HIS A 208 22.69 15.20 -20.77
N GLU A 209 23.46 15.88 -19.91
CA GLU A 209 22.93 16.77 -18.87
C GLU A 209 22.17 17.96 -19.47
N ASP A 210 22.70 18.58 -20.53
CA ASP A 210 22.08 19.74 -21.16
C ASP A 210 20.74 19.37 -21.84
N GLU A 211 20.67 18.23 -22.52
CA GLU A 211 19.44 17.73 -23.15
C GLU A 211 18.39 17.37 -22.10
N ALA A 212 18.80 16.74 -21.00
CA ALA A 212 17.92 16.45 -19.88
C ALA A 212 17.36 17.73 -19.23
N LEU A 213 18.21 18.77 -19.10
CA LEU A 213 17.80 20.07 -18.57
C LEU A 213 16.78 20.78 -19.50
N GLU A 214 17.03 20.78 -20.81
CA GLU A 214 16.11 21.37 -21.79
C GLU A 214 14.72 20.70 -21.75
N LYS A 215 14.69 19.37 -21.70
CA LYS A 215 13.45 18.61 -21.59
C LYS A 215 12.74 18.86 -20.26
N PHE A 216 13.49 18.95 -19.15
CA PHE A 216 12.94 19.31 -17.85
C PHE A 216 12.30 20.70 -17.89
N ASP A 217 12.98 21.69 -18.46
CA ASP A 217 12.49 23.06 -18.57
C ASP A 217 11.22 23.16 -19.43
N GLU A 218 11.11 22.37 -20.49
CA GLU A 218 9.88 22.28 -21.29
C GLU A 218 8.71 21.78 -20.42
N ILE A 219 8.88 20.65 -19.73
CA ILE A 219 7.84 20.08 -18.88
C ILE A 219 7.49 21.02 -17.74
N ASN A 220 8.50 21.59 -17.07
CA ASN A 220 8.35 22.54 -15.98
C ASN A 220 7.64 23.83 -16.42
N GLY A 221 7.93 24.34 -17.62
CA GLY A 221 7.23 25.49 -18.20
C GLY A 221 5.76 25.20 -18.50
N ARG A 222 5.41 23.99 -18.96
CA ARG A 222 4.02 23.54 -19.09
C ARG A 222 3.33 23.42 -17.73
N LEU A 223 4.00 22.83 -16.74
CA LEU A 223 3.49 22.70 -15.38
C LEU A 223 3.24 24.07 -14.73
N GLN A 224 4.16 25.03 -14.89
CA GLN A 224 3.99 26.40 -14.41
C GLN A 224 2.70 27.03 -14.96
N LYS A 225 2.47 26.95 -16.28
CA LYS A 225 1.27 27.49 -16.93
C LYS A 225 -0.02 26.83 -16.45
N CYS A 226 -0.02 25.49 -16.32
CA CYS A 226 -1.17 24.75 -15.81
C CYS A 226 -1.43 25.08 -14.34
N SER A 227 -0.39 25.16 -13.51
CA SER A 227 -0.48 25.48 -12.09
C SER A 227 -1.02 26.87 -11.85
N LEU A 228 -0.53 27.88 -12.57
CA LEU A 228 -1.03 29.25 -12.49
C LEU A 228 -2.52 29.33 -12.82
N ARG A 229 -2.97 28.63 -13.86
CA ARG A 229 -4.40 28.60 -14.22
C ARG A 229 -5.25 27.87 -13.17
N ALA A 230 -4.77 26.72 -12.68
CA ALA A 230 -5.47 25.97 -11.65
C ALA A 230 -5.63 26.77 -10.36
N ILE A 231 -4.54 27.41 -9.88
CA ILE A 231 -4.54 28.28 -8.69
C ILE A 231 -5.44 29.49 -8.91
N PHE A 232 -5.38 30.14 -10.07
CA PHE A 232 -6.23 31.29 -10.37
C PHE A 232 -7.72 30.94 -10.27
N PHE A 233 -8.17 29.87 -10.93
CA PHE A 233 -9.58 29.46 -10.85
C PHE A 233 -9.98 28.99 -9.46
N SER A 234 -9.11 28.27 -8.76
CA SER A 234 -9.33 27.87 -7.37
C SER A 234 -9.46 29.08 -6.44
N SER A 235 -8.59 30.08 -6.62
CA SER A 235 -8.59 31.30 -5.79
C SER A 235 -9.83 32.17 -5.99
N ILE A 236 -10.48 32.14 -7.16
CA ILE A 236 -11.73 32.87 -7.43
C ILE A 236 -12.92 32.27 -6.65
N THR A 237 -12.87 30.99 -6.27
CA THR A 237 -14.00 30.32 -5.58
C THR A 237 -14.42 31.05 -4.32
N ASN A 238 -13.47 31.36 -3.43
CA ASN A 238 -13.77 32.03 -2.16
C ASN A 238 -14.28 33.48 -2.33
N PRO A 239 -13.68 34.34 -3.14
CA PRO A 239 -14.23 35.68 -3.40
C PRO A 239 -15.61 35.63 -4.07
N ALA A 240 -15.83 34.74 -5.03
CA ALA A 240 -17.12 34.63 -5.71
C ALA A 240 -18.24 34.18 -4.77
N THR A 241 -17.98 33.17 -3.95
CA THR A 241 -18.98 32.69 -2.96
C THR A 241 -19.22 33.73 -1.87
N ARG A 242 -18.18 34.48 -1.40
CA ARG A 242 -18.33 35.60 -0.47
C ARG A 242 -19.17 36.72 -1.08
N PHE A 243 -18.96 37.04 -2.36
CA PHE A 243 -19.77 38.06 -3.04
C PHE A 243 -21.25 37.66 -3.06
N VAL A 244 -21.59 36.43 -3.44
CA VAL A 244 -22.99 35.95 -3.41
C VAL A 244 -23.55 35.93 -2.00
N ASN A 245 -22.78 35.51 -1.00
CA ASN A 245 -23.22 35.56 0.41
C ASN A 245 -23.48 37.00 0.90
N SER A 246 -22.63 37.96 0.48
CA SER A 246 -22.82 39.36 0.77
C SER A 246 -24.09 39.91 0.10
N LEU A 247 -24.44 39.41 -1.11
CA LEU A 247 -25.68 39.77 -1.79
C LEU A 247 -26.90 39.24 -1.01
N VAL A 248 -26.85 37.98 -0.55
CA VAL A 248 -27.89 37.41 0.33
C VAL A 248 -28.05 38.24 1.59
N TYR A 249 -26.92 38.56 2.23
CA TYR A 249 -26.90 39.40 3.44
C TYR A 249 -27.50 40.79 3.19
N ALA A 250 -27.15 41.44 2.08
CA ALA A 250 -27.71 42.74 1.70
C ALA A 250 -29.23 42.68 1.47
N VAL A 251 -29.72 41.64 0.77
CA VAL A 251 -31.18 41.47 0.56
C VAL A 251 -31.90 41.24 1.87
N VAL A 252 -31.36 40.40 2.76
CA VAL A 252 -31.91 40.21 4.12
C VAL A 252 -31.92 41.52 4.89
N GLY A 253 -30.84 42.33 4.79
CA GLY A 253 -30.73 43.64 5.41
C GLY A 253 -31.80 44.61 4.92
N VAL A 254 -31.96 44.74 3.58
CA VAL A 254 -32.95 45.64 2.98
C VAL A 254 -34.38 45.21 3.27
N VAL A 255 -34.76 43.95 2.97
CA VAL A 255 -36.09 43.43 3.21
C VAL A 255 -36.44 43.42 4.70
N GLY A 256 -35.45 43.10 5.55
CA GLY A 256 -35.58 43.12 7.00
C GLY A 256 -35.73 44.52 7.57
N ALA A 257 -35.00 45.51 7.08
CA ALA A 257 -35.14 46.91 7.48
C ALA A 257 -36.54 47.45 7.14
N PHE A 258 -37.03 47.21 5.91
CA PHE A 258 -38.40 47.59 5.56
C PHE A 258 -39.46 46.89 6.44
N THR A 259 -39.25 45.60 6.77
CA THR A 259 -40.15 44.86 7.64
C THR A 259 -40.11 45.40 9.08
N ALA A 260 -38.95 45.79 9.58
CA ALA A 260 -38.76 46.36 10.90
C ALA A 260 -39.40 47.77 11.00
N ILE A 261 -39.20 48.63 9.99
CA ILE A 261 -39.83 49.97 9.90
C ILE A 261 -41.38 49.84 9.89
N ALA A 262 -41.89 48.80 9.21
CA ALA A 262 -43.34 48.50 9.21
C ALA A 262 -43.85 47.86 10.52
N GLY A 263 -42.99 47.69 11.54
CA GLY A 263 -43.34 47.11 12.85
C GLY A 263 -43.51 45.58 12.83
N GLY A 264 -43.11 44.88 11.74
CA GLY A 264 -43.26 43.45 11.61
C GLY A 264 -42.24 42.61 12.35
N ILE A 265 -41.05 43.17 12.63
CA ILE A 265 -39.95 42.56 13.42
C ILE A 265 -39.23 43.61 14.23
N SER A 266 -38.56 43.22 15.35
CA SER A 266 -37.67 44.12 16.11
C SER A 266 -36.29 44.27 15.46
N VAL A 267 -35.53 45.29 15.92
CA VAL A 267 -34.15 45.51 15.48
C VAL A 267 -33.27 44.31 15.89
N GLY A 268 -33.50 43.73 17.06
CA GLY A 268 -32.82 42.53 17.52
C GLY A 268 -33.13 41.30 16.69
N GLN A 269 -34.41 41.14 16.28
CA GLN A 269 -34.82 40.08 15.36
C GLN A 269 -34.17 40.24 13.98
N LEU A 270 -34.03 41.44 13.47
CA LEU A 270 -33.28 41.71 12.24
C LEU A 270 -31.80 41.31 12.38
N SER A 271 -31.16 41.68 13.51
CA SER A 271 -29.79 41.27 13.81
C SER A 271 -29.62 39.74 13.84
N ALA A 272 -30.58 39.03 14.44
CA ALA A 272 -30.59 37.55 14.44
C ALA A 272 -30.75 36.98 13.03
N LEU A 273 -31.64 37.52 12.19
CA LEU A 273 -31.83 37.09 10.80
C LEU A 273 -30.60 37.31 9.94
N LEU A 274 -29.85 38.39 10.10
CA LEU A 274 -28.58 38.66 9.43
C LEU A 274 -27.51 37.62 9.83
N SER A 275 -27.49 37.25 11.12
CA SER A 275 -26.60 36.19 11.61
C SER A 275 -26.96 34.82 11.02
N TYR A 276 -28.25 34.53 10.94
CA TYR A 276 -28.73 33.28 10.32
C TYR A 276 -28.45 33.24 8.82
N ALA A 277 -28.56 34.32 8.08
CA ALA A 277 -28.20 34.38 6.68
C ALA A 277 -26.74 33.94 6.44
N ASN A 278 -25.83 34.37 7.29
CA ASN A 278 -24.44 33.91 7.23
C ASN A 278 -24.26 32.43 7.62
N GLN A 279 -24.95 31.99 8.68
CA GLN A 279 -24.84 30.60 9.13
C GLN A 279 -25.50 29.63 8.15
N TYR A 280 -26.52 30.03 7.42
CA TYR A 280 -27.20 29.23 6.40
C TYR A 280 -26.33 29.03 5.16
N THR A 281 -25.60 30.07 4.72
CA THR A 281 -24.81 30.01 3.50
C THR A 281 -23.46 29.32 3.68
N LYS A 282 -22.89 29.29 4.89
CA LYS A 282 -21.59 28.71 5.19
C LYS A 282 -21.48 27.21 4.84
N PRO A 283 -22.40 26.32 5.25
CA PRO A 283 -22.31 24.89 4.95
C PRO A 283 -22.34 24.57 3.45
N PHE A 284 -23.01 25.37 2.61
CA PHE A 284 -23.02 25.13 1.16
C PHE A 284 -21.62 25.25 0.52
N ASN A 285 -20.78 26.15 1.06
CA ASN A 285 -19.40 26.29 0.60
C ASN A 285 -18.52 25.12 1.08
N GLU A 286 -18.77 24.61 2.29
CA GLU A 286 -18.01 23.50 2.90
C GLU A 286 -18.40 22.14 2.28
N ILE A 287 -19.69 21.91 2.05
CA ILE A 287 -20.22 20.65 1.51
C ILE A 287 -19.59 20.30 0.16
N SER A 288 -19.32 21.26 -0.71
CA SER A 288 -18.70 20.99 -2.01
C SER A 288 -17.31 20.36 -1.87
N GLY A 289 -16.50 20.84 -0.94
CA GLY A 289 -15.19 20.23 -0.62
C GLY A 289 -15.34 18.84 0.00
N VAL A 290 -16.25 18.71 0.96
CA VAL A 290 -16.50 17.44 1.64
C VAL A 290 -17.00 16.35 0.68
N VAL A 291 -17.86 16.69 -0.28
CA VAL A 291 -18.33 15.72 -1.30
C VAL A 291 -17.15 15.20 -2.14
N THR A 292 -16.23 16.06 -2.53
CA THR A 292 -15.03 15.63 -3.27
C THR A 292 -14.15 14.70 -2.44
N GLU A 293 -13.90 15.04 -1.17
CA GLU A 293 -13.11 14.19 -0.27
C GLU A 293 -13.80 12.85 0.03
N LEU A 294 -15.14 12.84 0.16
CA LEU A 294 -15.90 11.60 0.30
C LEU A 294 -15.81 10.73 -0.97
N GLN A 295 -15.82 11.32 -2.16
CA GLN A 295 -15.65 10.57 -3.40
C GLN A 295 -14.23 9.95 -3.48
N ASN A 296 -13.21 10.71 -3.13
CA ASN A 296 -11.83 10.22 -3.05
C ASN A 296 -11.71 9.08 -2.03
N ALA A 297 -12.26 9.27 -0.84
CA ALA A 297 -12.28 8.26 0.21
C ALA A 297 -13.00 6.97 -0.20
N LEU A 298 -14.11 7.07 -0.92
CA LEU A 298 -14.84 5.92 -1.44
C LEU A 298 -14.04 5.19 -2.53
N ALA A 299 -13.33 5.92 -3.39
CA ALA A 299 -12.45 5.31 -4.39
C ALA A 299 -11.26 4.58 -3.74
N CYS A 300 -10.64 5.17 -2.70
CA CYS A 300 -9.59 4.53 -1.91
C CYS A 300 -10.12 3.28 -1.18
N ALA A 301 -11.29 3.39 -0.55
CA ALA A 301 -11.95 2.25 0.10
C ALA A 301 -12.20 1.11 -0.89
N ALA A 302 -12.67 1.41 -2.11
CA ALA A 302 -12.89 0.40 -3.13
C ALA A 302 -11.61 -0.39 -3.44
N ARG A 303 -10.46 0.27 -3.62
CA ARG A 303 -9.17 -0.40 -3.86
C ARG A 303 -8.71 -1.24 -2.66
N VAL A 304 -8.92 -0.76 -1.43
CA VAL A 304 -8.61 -1.53 -0.22
C VAL A 304 -9.50 -2.77 -0.11
N PHE A 305 -10.80 -2.64 -0.37
CA PHE A 305 -11.72 -3.77 -0.33
C PHE A 305 -11.47 -4.75 -1.48
N GLU A 306 -11.10 -4.29 -2.67
CA GLU A 306 -10.65 -5.15 -3.77
C GLU A 306 -9.49 -6.06 -3.33
N LEU A 307 -8.46 -5.50 -2.68
CA LEU A 307 -7.37 -6.27 -2.09
C LEU A 307 -7.86 -7.28 -1.04
N MET A 308 -8.79 -6.88 -0.18
CA MET A 308 -9.32 -7.74 0.89
C MET A 308 -10.24 -8.85 0.39
N GLU A 309 -10.94 -8.63 -0.72
CA GLU A 309 -11.86 -9.58 -1.36
C GLU A 309 -11.15 -10.51 -2.36
N GLU A 310 -9.89 -10.21 -2.74
CA GLU A 310 -9.09 -11.07 -3.62
C GLU A 310 -9.07 -12.51 -3.08
N PRO A 311 -9.21 -13.55 -3.90
CA PRO A 311 -9.12 -14.92 -3.43
C PRO A 311 -7.81 -15.19 -2.69
N SER A 312 -7.90 -15.73 -1.47
CA SER A 312 -6.72 -16.19 -0.74
C SER A 312 -6.13 -17.42 -1.41
N GLU A 313 -4.87 -17.72 -1.13
CA GLU A 313 -4.27 -19.00 -1.48
C GLU A 313 -5.21 -20.14 -1.04
N VAL A 314 -5.43 -21.12 -1.94
CA VAL A 314 -6.32 -22.25 -1.64
C VAL A 314 -5.81 -22.94 -0.37
N PRO A 315 -6.62 -23.09 0.68
CA PRO A 315 -6.19 -23.76 1.92
C PRO A 315 -5.72 -25.19 1.63
N ASP A 316 -4.80 -25.67 2.44
CA ASP A 316 -4.47 -27.09 2.40
C ASP A 316 -5.72 -27.93 2.71
N ALA A 317 -5.83 -29.11 2.09
CA ALA A 317 -6.96 -30.00 2.33
C ALA A 317 -7.08 -30.36 3.83
N PRO A 318 -8.29 -30.54 4.38
CA PRO A 318 -8.45 -30.89 5.80
C PRO A 318 -7.75 -32.19 6.21
N ASP A 319 -7.58 -33.10 5.26
CA ASP A 319 -6.90 -34.38 5.38
C ASP A 319 -5.48 -34.38 4.81
N ALA A 320 -4.92 -33.19 4.56
CA ALA A 320 -3.57 -33.05 4.01
C ALA A 320 -2.52 -33.72 4.90
N VAL A 321 -1.65 -34.49 4.27
CA VAL A 321 -0.59 -35.24 4.93
C VAL A 321 0.47 -34.28 5.48
N ASN A 322 0.84 -34.43 6.73
CA ASN A 322 2.00 -33.76 7.32
C ASN A 322 3.22 -34.66 7.21
N LEU A 323 4.02 -34.49 6.15
CA LEU A 323 5.25 -35.25 5.94
C LEU A 323 6.36 -34.67 6.83
N GLU A 324 6.70 -35.35 7.91
CA GLU A 324 7.72 -34.85 8.86
C GLU A 324 9.13 -34.86 8.23
N GLU A 325 9.50 -35.94 7.57
CA GLU A 325 10.80 -36.08 6.89
C GLU A 325 10.63 -36.80 5.54
N ALA A 326 11.04 -36.12 4.47
CA ALA A 326 11.02 -36.71 3.12
C ALA A 326 12.23 -37.63 2.91
N ASP A 327 12.05 -38.69 2.14
CA ASP A 327 13.15 -39.58 1.73
C ASP A 327 14.03 -38.97 0.63
N GLY A 328 13.59 -37.86 0.01
CA GLY A 328 14.27 -37.18 -1.07
C GLY A 328 13.93 -37.67 -2.47
N HIS A 329 12.96 -38.59 -2.61
CA HIS A 329 12.42 -38.96 -3.92
C HIS A 329 11.45 -37.90 -4.43
N VAL A 330 11.67 -37.43 -5.68
CA VAL A 330 10.82 -36.42 -6.33
C VAL A 330 10.44 -36.91 -7.71
N ALA A 331 9.13 -36.93 -8.02
CA ALA A 331 8.62 -37.29 -9.33
C ALA A 331 7.66 -36.21 -9.88
N LEU A 332 7.82 -35.89 -11.15
CA LEU A 332 6.93 -35.01 -11.90
C LEU A 332 6.34 -35.87 -13.03
N GLU A 333 5.03 -35.96 -13.11
CA GLU A 333 4.27 -36.81 -14.03
C GLU A 333 3.34 -35.94 -14.86
N HIS A 334 3.64 -35.79 -16.15
CA HIS A 334 2.84 -35.04 -17.13
C HIS A 334 2.52 -33.58 -16.69
N VAL A 335 3.47 -32.93 -16.04
CA VAL A 335 3.28 -31.58 -15.48
C VAL A 335 3.24 -30.54 -16.59
N SER A 336 2.16 -29.76 -16.61
CA SER A 336 2.05 -28.57 -17.45
C SER A 336 1.72 -27.35 -16.60
N PHE A 337 2.30 -26.21 -16.96
CA PHE A 337 2.12 -24.94 -16.26
C PHE A 337 2.31 -23.72 -17.16
N SER A 338 1.50 -22.70 -16.92
CA SER A 338 1.66 -21.36 -17.48
C SER A 338 1.18 -20.30 -16.49
N TYR A 339 1.85 -19.15 -16.45
CA TYR A 339 1.41 -18.00 -15.63
C TYR A 339 0.15 -17.34 -16.17
N VAL A 340 0.03 -17.30 -17.50
CA VAL A 340 -1.14 -16.80 -18.24
C VAL A 340 -1.59 -17.86 -19.24
N PRO A 341 -2.91 -18.05 -19.49
CA PRO A 341 -3.43 -19.12 -20.34
C PRO A 341 -2.89 -19.11 -21.79
N GLU A 342 -2.55 -17.92 -22.30
CA GLU A 342 -2.10 -17.72 -23.68
C GLU A 342 -0.63 -18.09 -23.91
N GLN A 343 0.17 -18.15 -22.83
CA GLN A 343 1.61 -18.40 -22.90
C GLN A 343 1.91 -19.78 -22.34
N LYS A 344 2.16 -20.76 -23.21
CA LYS A 344 2.64 -22.07 -22.82
C LYS A 344 4.10 -21.95 -22.34
N LEU A 345 4.36 -22.39 -21.10
CA LEU A 345 5.71 -22.27 -20.52
C LEU A 345 6.32 -23.64 -20.18
N ILE A 346 5.55 -24.54 -19.58
CA ILE A 346 5.96 -25.92 -19.31
C ILE A 346 4.86 -26.83 -19.85
N GLU A 347 5.20 -27.79 -20.72
CA GLU A 347 4.25 -28.72 -21.33
C GLU A 347 4.76 -30.17 -21.17
N ASP A 348 3.90 -31.03 -20.65
CA ASP A 348 4.13 -32.47 -20.50
C ASP A 348 5.49 -32.83 -19.89
N PHE A 349 5.86 -32.14 -18.81
CA PHE A 349 7.15 -32.29 -18.18
C PHE A 349 7.19 -33.55 -17.30
N ASN A 350 8.15 -34.43 -17.58
CA ASN A 350 8.32 -35.71 -16.87
C ASN A 350 9.74 -35.82 -16.30
N LEU A 351 9.86 -36.10 -14.98
CA LEU A 351 11.13 -36.26 -14.30
C LEU A 351 10.99 -37.21 -13.11
N SER A 352 11.98 -38.06 -12.89
CA SER A 352 12.10 -38.89 -11.69
C SER A 352 13.49 -38.77 -11.11
N VAL A 353 13.56 -38.32 -9.85
CA VAL A 353 14.80 -38.06 -9.11
C VAL A 353 14.84 -38.97 -7.89
N LYS A 354 15.89 -39.78 -7.78
CA LYS A 354 16.11 -40.67 -6.64
C LYS A 354 16.72 -39.91 -5.44
N PRO A 355 16.53 -40.40 -4.21
CA PRO A 355 17.17 -39.86 -3.04
C PRO A 355 18.67 -39.63 -3.22
N GLY A 356 19.15 -38.43 -2.82
CA GLY A 356 20.57 -38.08 -2.88
C GLY A 356 21.11 -37.69 -4.25
N GLN A 357 20.32 -37.70 -5.31
CA GLN A 357 20.75 -37.28 -6.64
C GLN A 357 20.86 -35.74 -6.76
N ARG A 358 21.84 -35.30 -7.54
CA ARG A 358 22.03 -33.92 -7.93
C ARG A 358 21.46 -33.68 -9.33
N VAL A 359 20.52 -32.75 -9.43
CA VAL A 359 19.86 -32.35 -10.69
C VAL A 359 20.32 -30.97 -11.07
N ALA A 360 21.11 -30.83 -12.15
CA ALA A 360 21.48 -29.53 -12.70
C ALA A 360 20.45 -29.10 -13.76
N ILE A 361 19.92 -27.89 -13.61
CA ILE A 361 18.95 -27.29 -14.54
C ILE A 361 19.72 -26.24 -15.35
N VAL A 362 19.84 -26.47 -16.66
CA VAL A 362 20.58 -25.60 -17.58
C VAL A 362 19.69 -25.16 -18.74
N GLY A 363 19.94 -23.98 -19.27
CA GLY A 363 19.22 -23.41 -20.40
C GLY A 363 19.30 -21.89 -20.46
N PRO A 364 18.90 -21.28 -21.56
CA PRO A 364 18.93 -19.82 -21.73
C PRO A 364 18.03 -19.12 -20.71
N THR A 365 18.22 -17.82 -20.57
CA THR A 365 17.36 -16.98 -19.73
C THR A 365 15.92 -17.04 -20.23
N GLY A 366 14.95 -17.14 -19.31
CA GLY A 366 13.51 -17.21 -19.66
C GLY A 366 12.99 -18.60 -20.05
N CYS A 367 13.83 -19.65 -20.06
CA CYS A 367 13.37 -21.01 -20.46
C CYS A 367 12.55 -21.75 -19.39
N GLY A 368 12.26 -21.14 -18.22
CA GLY A 368 11.40 -21.76 -17.19
C GLY A 368 12.15 -22.37 -15.99
N LYS A 369 13.45 -22.16 -15.81
CA LYS A 369 14.22 -22.71 -14.67
C LYS A 369 13.64 -22.33 -13.31
N THR A 370 13.40 -21.04 -13.09
CA THR A 370 12.79 -20.52 -11.85
C THR A 370 11.34 -21.00 -11.70
N THR A 371 10.62 -21.17 -12.81
CA THR A 371 9.26 -21.70 -12.78
C THR A 371 9.23 -23.13 -12.24
N LEU A 372 10.17 -23.98 -12.65
CA LEU A 372 10.28 -25.33 -12.11
C LEU A 372 10.52 -25.32 -10.60
N ILE A 373 11.38 -24.44 -10.10
CA ILE A 373 11.61 -24.26 -8.66
C ILE A 373 10.32 -23.82 -7.95
N ASN A 374 9.59 -22.87 -8.52
CA ASN A 374 8.32 -22.37 -7.95
C ASN A 374 7.28 -23.50 -7.84
N LEU A 375 7.24 -24.42 -8.81
CA LEU A 375 6.35 -25.57 -8.79
C LEU A 375 6.77 -26.61 -7.74
N LEU A 376 8.08 -26.88 -7.59
CA LEU A 376 8.59 -27.80 -6.56
C LEU A 376 8.26 -27.32 -5.14
N MET A 377 8.33 -26.02 -4.90
CA MET A 377 7.98 -25.38 -3.62
C MET A 377 6.47 -25.16 -3.44
N ARG A 378 5.68 -25.50 -4.45
CA ARG A 378 4.24 -25.18 -4.49
C ARG A 378 3.96 -23.71 -4.17
N PHE A 379 4.73 -22.81 -4.78
CA PHE A 379 4.40 -21.38 -4.84
C PHE A 379 3.33 -21.11 -5.88
N TYR A 380 3.22 -22.01 -6.86
CA TYR A 380 2.17 -22.08 -7.86
C TYR A 380 1.68 -23.53 -7.97
N ASP A 381 0.39 -23.72 -8.15
CA ASP A 381 -0.18 -25.03 -8.45
C ASP A 381 -0.06 -25.34 -9.96
N THR A 382 0.13 -26.61 -10.34
CA THR A 382 0.21 -27.05 -11.74
C THR A 382 -1.13 -26.90 -12.45
N ASN A 383 -1.11 -26.57 -13.76
CA ASN A 383 -2.34 -26.57 -14.56
C ASN A 383 -2.83 -28.00 -14.85
N SER A 384 -1.89 -28.93 -15.04
CA SER A 384 -2.17 -30.38 -15.18
C SER A 384 -0.96 -31.19 -14.76
N GLY A 385 -1.15 -32.48 -14.57
CA GLY A 385 -0.12 -33.41 -14.09
C GLY A 385 0.03 -33.37 -12.56
N THR A 386 1.00 -34.12 -12.04
CA THR A 386 1.19 -34.31 -10.60
C THR A 386 2.67 -34.22 -10.24
N ILE A 387 2.99 -33.48 -9.20
CA ILE A 387 4.30 -33.50 -8.56
C ILE A 387 4.18 -34.32 -7.28
N ARG A 388 5.11 -35.26 -7.07
CA ARG A 388 5.15 -36.11 -5.88
C ARG A 388 6.47 -35.96 -5.15
N VAL A 389 6.39 -35.94 -3.84
CA VAL A 389 7.55 -35.99 -2.94
C VAL A 389 7.37 -37.19 -2.03
N SER A 390 8.36 -38.08 -1.98
CA SER A 390 8.29 -39.36 -1.23
C SER A 390 7.03 -40.16 -1.56
N GLY A 391 6.61 -40.13 -2.85
CA GLY A 391 5.43 -40.86 -3.35
C GLY A 391 4.09 -40.13 -3.08
N VAL A 392 4.02 -39.11 -2.25
CA VAL A 392 2.80 -38.35 -1.93
C VAL A 392 2.66 -37.16 -2.89
N PRO A 393 1.48 -36.93 -3.50
CA PRO A 393 1.24 -35.71 -4.30
C PRO A 393 1.41 -34.45 -3.45
N VAL A 394 2.07 -33.42 -3.98
CA VAL A 394 2.28 -32.16 -3.23
C VAL A 394 0.98 -31.44 -2.92
N ASN A 395 -0.08 -31.68 -3.69
CA ASN A 395 -1.41 -31.12 -3.45
C ASN A 395 -2.12 -31.75 -2.25
N ASP A 396 -1.74 -32.98 -1.90
CA ASP A 396 -2.28 -33.74 -0.76
C ASP A 396 -1.45 -33.52 0.52
N MET A 397 -0.39 -32.70 0.47
CA MET A 397 0.43 -32.32 1.61
C MET A 397 0.08 -30.94 2.14
N THR A 398 0.40 -30.70 3.42
CA THR A 398 0.43 -29.32 3.90
C THR A 398 1.63 -28.59 3.29
N ARG A 399 1.42 -27.35 2.82
CA ARG A 399 2.51 -26.50 2.27
C ARG A 399 3.65 -26.33 3.27
N LYS A 400 3.31 -26.23 4.56
CA LYS A 400 4.30 -26.11 5.63
C LYS A 400 5.21 -27.34 5.69
N SER A 401 4.66 -28.55 5.63
CA SER A 401 5.49 -29.75 5.68
C SER A 401 6.33 -29.93 4.41
N LEU A 402 5.75 -29.64 3.23
CA LEU A 402 6.48 -29.65 1.97
C LEU A 402 7.69 -28.69 2.02
N ARG A 403 7.45 -27.44 2.39
CA ARG A 403 8.49 -26.39 2.42
C ARG A 403 9.55 -26.63 3.49
N ASN A 404 9.19 -27.25 4.62
CA ASN A 404 10.15 -27.63 5.67
C ASN A 404 11.14 -28.71 5.21
N ASN A 405 10.76 -29.52 4.21
CA ASN A 405 11.61 -30.56 3.63
C ASN A 405 12.55 -30.04 2.54
N TYR A 406 12.45 -28.73 2.17
CA TYR A 406 13.35 -28.07 1.23
C TYR A 406 14.18 -26.98 1.89
N GLY A 407 15.48 -26.97 1.65
CA GLY A 407 16.38 -25.84 1.95
C GLY A 407 16.61 -25.05 0.68
N MET A 408 16.31 -23.74 0.71
CA MET A 408 16.38 -22.90 -0.48
C MET A 408 17.40 -21.79 -0.32
N VAL A 409 18.34 -21.69 -1.28
CA VAL A 409 19.28 -20.59 -1.42
C VAL A 409 19.04 -19.96 -2.79
N LEU A 410 18.48 -18.75 -2.79
CA LEU A 410 18.16 -17.99 -4.00
C LEU A 410 19.32 -17.12 -4.46
N GLN A 411 19.27 -16.68 -5.72
CA GLN A 411 20.16 -15.68 -6.28
C GLN A 411 20.06 -14.36 -5.51
N GLU A 412 18.84 -13.91 -5.25
CA GLU A 412 18.60 -12.73 -4.44
C GLU A 412 18.70 -13.08 -2.96
N THR A 413 19.67 -12.45 -2.30
CA THR A 413 19.92 -12.65 -0.88
C THR A 413 19.06 -11.70 -0.07
N TRP A 414 17.97 -12.20 0.54
CA TRP A 414 17.18 -11.38 1.45
C TRP A 414 17.61 -11.58 2.90
N LEU A 415 17.91 -10.46 3.58
CA LEU A 415 18.24 -10.40 5.00
C LEU A 415 17.30 -9.43 5.70
N ARG A 416 16.68 -9.91 6.77
CA ARG A 416 15.78 -9.12 7.61
C ARG A 416 16.57 -8.12 8.45
N SER A 417 16.01 -6.93 8.67
CA SER A 417 16.50 -6.01 9.70
C SER A 417 16.51 -6.70 11.08
N GLY A 418 17.63 -6.61 11.79
CA GLY A 418 17.88 -7.31 13.05
C GLY A 418 19.31 -7.77 13.18
N THR A 419 19.61 -8.64 14.14
CA THR A 419 20.98 -9.16 14.34
C THR A 419 21.34 -10.23 13.29
N ILE A 420 22.63 -10.46 13.13
CA ILE A 420 23.13 -11.59 12.29
C ILE A 420 22.59 -12.91 12.85
N ARG A 421 22.55 -13.06 14.17
CA ARG A 421 21.97 -14.23 14.83
C ARG A 421 20.51 -14.43 14.44
N ASP A 422 19.68 -13.38 14.51
CA ASP A 422 18.25 -13.44 14.14
C ASP A 422 18.05 -13.91 12.71
N ASN A 423 18.95 -13.51 11.81
CA ASN A 423 18.90 -13.92 10.41
C ASN A 423 19.29 -15.39 10.20
N ILE A 424 20.24 -15.92 10.97
CA ILE A 424 20.65 -17.33 10.88
C ILE A 424 19.59 -18.25 11.48
N VAL A 425 19.03 -17.91 12.65
CA VAL A 425 18.02 -18.74 13.33
C VAL A 425 16.64 -18.73 12.70
N MET A 426 16.43 -17.96 11.63
CA MET A 426 15.13 -17.82 10.99
C MET A 426 14.49 -19.16 10.59
N GLY A 427 15.29 -20.16 10.21
CA GLY A 427 14.80 -21.50 9.87
C GLY A 427 14.59 -22.41 11.09
N LYS A 428 15.25 -22.11 12.24
CA LYS A 428 15.18 -22.87 13.49
C LYS A 428 15.28 -21.89 14.68
N PRO A 429 14.14 -21.25 15.09
CA PRO A 429 14.14 -20.19 16.10
C PRO A 429 14.65 -20.61 17.48
N ASP A 430 14.55 -21.88 17.83
CA ASP A 430 14.98 -22.51 19.09
C ASP A 430 16.43 -23.02 19.06
N ALA A 431 17.22 -22.69 18.03
CA ALA A 431 18.62 -23.09 17.89
C ALA A 431 19.49 -22.48 19.01
N THR A 432 20.38 -23.32 19.56
CA THR A 432 21.37 -22.87 20.53
C THR A 432 22.49 -22.05 19.86
N ASP A 433 23.23 -21.28 20.64
CA ASP A 433 24.35 -20.48 20.11
C ASP A 433 25.46 -21.38 19.52
N GLU A 434 25.67 -22.56 20.10
CA GLU A 434 26.61 -23.56 19.58
C GLU A 434 26.19 -24.06 18.20
N GLU A 435 24.89 -24.34 17.98
CA GLU A 435 24.35 -24.75 16.69
C GLU A 435 24.51 -23.63 15.64
N VAL A 436 24.20 -22.38 16.02
CA VAL A 436 24.37 -21.21 15.15
C VAL A 436 25.83 -21.04 14.74
N ILE A 437 26.75 -21.13 15.71
CA ILE A 437 28.20 -21.02 15.43
C ILE A 437 28.68 -22.20 14.56
N ALA A 438 28.18 -23.40 14.79
CA ALA A 438 28.51 -24.57 13.98
C ALA A 438 28.05 -24.40 12.52
N ALA A 439 26.79 -23.94 12.31
CA ALA A 439 26.26 -23.64 10.99
C ALA A 439 27.06 -22.55 10.28
N ALA A 440 27.40 -21.46 10.98
CA ALA A 440 28.20 -20.38 10.44
C ALA A 440 29.65 -20.80 10.10
N LYS A 441 30.24 -21.74 10.87
CA LYS A 441 31.54 -22.34 10.53
C LYS A 441 31.43 -23.23 9.30
N ALA A 442 30.34 -24.01 9.21
CA ALA A 442 30.11 -24.93 8.09
C ALA A 442 29.93 -24.19 6.76
N SER A 443 29.33 -23.00 6.79
CA SER A 443 29.12 -22.10 5.64
C SER A 443 30.26 -21.11 5.40
N HIS A 444 31.35 -21.14 6.18
CA HIS A 444 32.46 -20.16 6.17
C HIS A 444 32.09 -18.73 6.59
N ALA A 445 30.88 -18.47 7.09
CA ALA A 445 30.43 -17.16 7.55
C ALA A 445 31.11 -16.72 8.86
N HIS A 446 31.41 -17.66 9.79
CA HIS A 446 31.98 -17.35 11.11
C HIS A 446 33.20 -16.46 11.05
N SER A 447 34.05 -16.63 10.05
CA SER A 447 35.31 -15.90 9.93
C SER A 447 35.15 -14.40 9.75
N PHE A 448 34.12 -13.96 9.04
CA PHE A 448 33.86 -12.53 8.88
C PHE A 448 32.97 -12.00 10.01
N ILE A 449 31.99 -12.80 10.48
CA ILE A 449 31.11 -12.41 11.61
C ILE A 449 31.95 -12.05 12.84
N LYS A 450 32.94 -12.87 13.19
CA LYS A 450 33.85 -12.64 14.34
C LYS A 450 34.64 -11.32 14.23
N ARG A 451 34.85 -10.77 13.02
CA ARG A 451 35.54 -9.50 12.79
C ARG A 451 34.68 -8.27 12.92
N LEU A 452 33.36 -8.45 12.97
CA LEU A 452 32.43 -7.35 13.20
C LEU A 452 32.47 -6.92 14.68
N PRO A 453 32.24 -5.64 14.98
CA PRO A 453 32.38 -5.10 16.33
C PRO A 453 31.56 -5.83 17.39
N GLN A 454 30.36 -6.30 17.03
CA GLN A 454 29.43 -7.00 17.92
C GLN A 454 29.27 -8.48 17.56
N GLY A 455 30.06 -9.01 16.61
CA GLY A 455 29.98 -10.40 16.17
C GLY A 455 28.59 -10.79 15.70
N TYR A 456 28.01 -11.83 16.29
CA TYR A 456 26.65 -12.33 15.95
C TYR A 456 25.52 -11.36 16.34
N ASP A 457 25.76 -10.47 17.31
CA ASP A 457 24.80 -9.46 17.77
C ASP A 457 24.86 -8.17 16.94
N THR A 458 25.71 -8.15 15.90
CA THR A 458 25.77 -7.01 14.98
C THR A 458 24.42 -6.81 14.32
N VAL A 459 23.83 -5.61 14.54
CA VAL A 459 22.56 -5.21 13.94
C VAL A 459 22.78 -4.83 12.49
N MET A 460 22.02 -5.41 11.60
CA MET A 460 22.00 -5.11 10.18
C MET A 460 20.79 -4.25 9.83
N ALA A 461 21.01 -3.26 8.97
CA ALA A 461 19.92 -2.55 8.31
C ALA A 461 19.23 -3.46 7.29
N GLU A 462 18.13 -2.98 6.74
CA GLU A 462 17.41 -3.64 5.66
C GLU A 462 18.37 -4.04 4.52
N ASP A 463 18.17 -5.21 3.95
CA ASP A 463 19.07 -5.82 2.93
C ASP A 463 20.53 -6.02 3.34
N GLY A 464 20.81 -6.12 4.64
CA GLY A 464 22.14 -6.45 5.13
C GLY A 464 23.16 -5.31 5.07
N GLY A 465 22.71 -4.07 4.81
CA GLY A 465 23.50 -2.84 4.95
C GLY A 465 24.91 -2.92 4.36
N ASN A 466 25.93 -2.86 5.22
CA ASN A 466 27.35 -2.79 4.82
C ASN A 466 27.99 -4.13 4.46
N LEU A 467 27.25 -5.23 4.34
CA LEU A 467 27.78 -6.53 3.95
C LEU A 467 27.96 -6.63 2.44
N SER A 468 29.08 -7.25 2.00
CA SER A 468 29.25 -7.59 0.58
C SER A 468 28.24 -8.67 0.14
N GLN A 469 27.95 -8.74 -1.17
CA GLN A 469 27.02 -9.73 -1.72
C GLN A 469 27.41 -11.17 -1.34
N GLY A 470 28.70 -11.49 -1.37
CA GLY A 470 29.20 -12.79 -0.95
C GLY A 470 28.98 -13.07 0.55
N GLN A 471 29.13 -12.06 1.42
CA GLN A 471 28.86 -12.19 2.86
C GLN A 471 27.37 -12.42 3.12
N LYS A 472 26.48 -11.71 2.42
CA LYS A 472 25.04 -11.93 2.48
C LYS A 472 24.68 -13.37 2.08
N GLN A 473 25.26 -13.86 0.98
CA GLN A 473 25.03 -15.22 0.51
C GLN A 473 25.51 -16.27 1.52
N LEU A 474 26.68 -16.08 2.14
CA LEU A 474 27.16 -16.97 3.21
C LEU A 474 26.22 -16.99 4.43
N LEU A 475 25.55 -15.89 4.77
CA LEU A 475 24.51 -15.87 5.82
C LEU A 475 23.27 -16.65 5.40
N CYS A 476 22.80 -16.50 4.16
CA CYS A 476 21.67 -17.29 3.62
C CYS A 476 22.02 -18.79 3.63
N ILE A 477 23.26 -19.16 3.27
CA ILE A 477 23.75 -20.53 3.38
C ILE A 477 23.78 -21.01 4.83
N SER A 478 24.22 -20.16 5.79
CA SER A 478 24.22 -20.50 7.22
C SER A 478 22.83 -20.85 7.73
N ARG A 479 21.81 -20.12 7.27
CA ARG A 479 20.39 -20.35 7.57
C ARG A 479 19.95 -21.77 7.16
N VAL A 480 20.31 -22.19 5.94
CA VAL A 480 19.98 -23.53 5.45
C VAL A 480 20.84 -24.61 6.13
N MET A 481 22.12 -24.33 6.40
CA MET A 481 23.02 -25.21 7.16
C MET A 481 22.55 -25.53 8.57
N LEU A 482 21.80 -24.61 9.20
CA LEU A 482 21.26 -24.80 10.54
C LEU A 482 20.12 -25.83 10.56
N CYS A 483 19.31 -25.90 9.50
CA CYS A 483 18.15 -26.81 9.41
C CYS A 483 18.51 -28.12 8.67
N LEU A 484 19.35 -28.05 7.65
CA LEU A 484 19.81 -29.14 6.77
C LEU A 484 18.70 -30.14 6.36
N PRO A 485 17.65 -29.69 5.66
CA PRO A 485 16.57 -30.57 5.23
C PRO A 485 17.05 -31.60 4.18
N PRO A 486 16.27 -32.67 3.92
CA PRO A 486 16.66 -33.76 3.01
C PRO A 486 16.75 -33.34 1.54
N MET A 487 16.10 -32.24 1.15
CA MET A 487 16.11 -31.73 -0.23
C MET A 487 16.60 -30.29 -0.28
N LEU A 488 17.28 -29.91 -1.35
CA LEU A 488 17.87 -28.60 -1.54
C LEU A 488 17.47 -28.01 -2.90
N ILE A 489 17.25 -26.69 -2.91
CA ILE A 489 17.10 -25.87 -4.11
C ILE A 489 18.18 -24.78 -4.05
N LEU A 490 19.09 -24.75 -5.03
CA LEU A 490 20.22 -23.86 -5.07
C LEU A 490 20.25 -23.08 -6.37
N ASP A 491 20.33 -21.75 -6.28
CA ASP A 491 20.51 -20.87 -7.44
C ASP A 491 21.93 -20.27 -7.40
N GLU A 492 22.76 -20.64 -8.38
CA GLU A 492 24.21 -20.38 -8.40
C GLU A 492 24.61 -19.01 -9.01
N ALA A 493 23.74 -18.06 -9.14
CA ALA A 493 24.11 -16.76 -9.71
C ALA A 493 25.09 -15.98 -8.80
N THR A 494 26.39 -16.04 -9.15
CA THR A 494 27.50 -15.43 -8.37
C THR A 494 28.29 -14.40 -9.16
N SER A 495 27.72 -13.81 -10.19
CA SER A 495 28.40 -12.89 -11.13
C SER A 495 29.05 -11.64 -10.50
N SER A 496 28.72 -11.32 -9.24
CA SER A 496 29.19 -10.11 -8.53
C SER A 496 30.01 -10.41 -7.28
N ILE A 497 30.56 -11.64 -7.14
CA ILE A 497 31.27 -12.08 -5.93
C ILE A 497 32.78 -12.25 -6.24
N ASP A 498 33.61 -11.83 -5.30
CA ASP A 498 35.06 -12.04 -5.41
C ASP A 498 35.41 -13.53 -5.40
N THR A 499 36.44 -13.92 -6.15
CA THR A 499 36.88 -15.30 -6.36
C THR A 499 37.13 -16.06 -5.04
N ARG A 500 37.63 -15.41 -4.01
CA ARG A 500 37.94 -16.06 -2.73
C ARG A 500 36.69 -16.41 -1.95
N THR A 501 35.71 -15.51 -1.94
CA THR A 501 34.43 -15.76 -1.29
C THR A 501 33.62 -16.78 -2.09
N GLU A 502 33.74 -16.74 -3.40
CA GLU A 502 33.14 -17.69 -4.32
C GLU A 502 33.57 -19.15 -4.04
N ILE A 503 34.87 -19.41 -3.86
CA ILE A 503 35.37 -20.75 -3.49
C ILE A 503 34.71 -21.22 -2.18
N LYS A 504 34.59 -20.37 -1.18
CA LYS A 504 33.93 -20.72 0.09
C LYS A 504 32.44 -21.06 -0.07
N ILE A 505 31.74 -20.33 -0.94
CA ILE A 505 30.34 -20.62 -1.27
C ILE A 505 30.22 -22.00 -1.92
N GLN A 506 31.12 -22.34 -2.85
CA GLN A 506 31.14 -23.64 -3.51
C GLN A 506 31.43 -24.79 -2.52
N GLU A 507 32.41 -24.61 -1.64
CA GLU A 507 32.72 -25.58 -0.59
C GLU A 507 31.51 -25.79 0.33
N ALA A 508 30.79 -24.71 0.68
CA ALA A 508 29.59 -24.78 1.50
C ALA A 508 28.44 -25.50 0.77
N PHE A 509 28.24 -25.21 -0.53
CA PHE A 509 27.25 -25.94 -1.34
C PHE A 509 27.58 -27.42 -1.46
N ALA A 510 28.82 -27.77 -1.78
CA ALA A 510 29.25 -29.17 -1.86
C ALA A 510 28.98 -29.93 -0.55
N LYS A 511 29.25 -29.28 0.60
CA LYS A 511 28.98 -29.83 1.92
C LYS A 511 27.48 -30.01 2.20
N MET A 512 26.63 -29.04 1.80
CA MET A 512 25.18 -29.12 1.96
C MET A 512 24.57 -30.25 1.13
N MET A 513 25.02 -30.40 -0.13
CA MET A 513 24.47 -31.36 -1.09
C MET A 513 24.82 -32.82 -0.76
N LYS A 514 25.83 -33.08 0.07
CA LYS A 514 26.29 -34.43 0.36
C LYS A 514 25.17 -35.29 0.96
N GLY A 515 24.74 -36.33 0.23
CA GLY A 515 23.70 -37.26 0.63
C GLY A 515 22.28 -36.70 0.57
N ARG A 516 22.05 -35.54 -0.10
CA ARG A 516 20.74 -34.90 -0.23
C ARG A 516 20.35 -34.71 -1.68
N THR A 517 19.05 -34.82 -1.93
CA THR A 517 18.50 -34.52 -3.26
C THR A 517 18.58 -33.03 -3.51
N SER A 518 19.23 -32.63 -4.60
CA SER A 518 19.54 -31.21 -4.85
C SER A 518 19.14 -30.82 -6.27
N PHE A 519 18.34 -29.76 -6.37
CA PHE A 519 18.00 -29.09 -7.63
C PHE A 519 18.83 -27.82 -7.73
N ILE A 520 19.63 -27.68 -8.79
CA ILE A 520 20.60 -26.62 -8.92
C ILE A 520 20.36 -25.88 -10.24
N VAL A 521 20.04 -24.60 -10.18
CA VAL A 521 20.11 -23.75 -11.37
C VAL A 521 21.57 -23.45 -11.63
N ALA A 522 22.16 -24.24 -12.50
CA ALA A 522 23.61 -24.26 -12.68
C ALA A 522 24.04 -23.22 -13.71
N HIS A 523 24.92 -22.32 -13.27
CA HIS A 523 25.62 -21.33 -14.10
C HIS A 523 27.13 -21.65 -14.21
N ARG A 524 27.57 -22.79 -13.62
CA ARG A 524 28.98 -23.16 -13.56
C ARG A 524 29.23 -24.54 -14.12
N LEU A 525 30.36 -24.66 -14.79
CA LEU A 525 30.80 -25.89 -15.42
C LEU A 525 30.96 -27.03 -14.41
N SER A 526 31.66 -26.77 -13.29
CA SER A 526 31.93 -27.79 -12.26
C SER A 526 30.63 -28.41 -11.71
N THR A 527 29.63 -27.59 -11.41
CA THR A 527 28.36 -28.05 -10.89
C THR A 527 27.59 -28.89 -11.92
N ILE A 528 27.68 -28.50 -13.19
CA ILE A 528 27.04 -29.25 -14.29
C ILE A 528 27.70 -30.60 -14.48
N GLN A 529 29.04 -30.66 -14.45
CA GLN A 529 29.80 -31.90 -14.64
C GLN A 529 29.59 -32.93 -13.53
N GLU A 530 29.42 -32.47 -12.29
CA GLU A 530 29.20 -33.32 -11.11
C GLU A 530 27.73 -33.76 -10.91
N ALA A 531 26.81 -33.29 -11.74
CA ALA A 531 25.40 -33.63 -11.61
C ALA A 531 25.11 -35.07 -12.08
N ASP A 532 24.24 -35.77 -11.35
CA ASP A 532 23.75 -37.10 -11.73
C ASP A 532 22.77 -37.01 -12.89
N ILE A 533 22.00 -35.92 -12.96
CA ILE A 533 21.04 -35.64 -14.02
C ILE A 533 21.22 -34.18 -14.44
N ILE A 534 21.37 -33.94 -15.73
CA ILE A 534 21.32 -32.61 -16.32
C ILE A 534 20.01 -32.49 -17.07
N LEU A 535 19.21 -31.47 -16.73
CA LEU A 535 17.98 -31.11 -17.43
C LEU A 535 18.28 -29.90 -18.32
N VAL A 536 18.22 -30.09 -19.61
CA VAL A 536 18.43 -29.03 -20.59
C VAL A 536 17.08 -28.47 -21.01
N MET A 537 16.81 -27.24 -20.57
CA MET A 537 15.53 -26.56 -20.83
C MET A 537 15.67 -25.54 -21.96
N LYS A 538 14.71 -25.52 -22.87
CA LYS A 538 14.55 -24.52 -23.91
C LYS A 538 13.07 -24.29 -24.16
N ASP A 539 12.66 -23.03 -24.23
CA ASP A 539 11.28 -22.62 -24.53
C ASP A 539 10.23 -23.40 -23.68
N GLY A 540 10.54 -23.63 -22.40
CA GLY A 540 9.65 -24.31 -21.46
C GLY A 540 9.67 -25.85 -21.51
N HIS A 541 10.42 -26.46 -22.40
CA HIS A 541 10.50 -27.91 -22.54
C HIS A 541 11.84 -28.46 -22.09
N ILE A 542 11.83 -29.72 -21.57
CA ILE A 542 13.06 -30.48 -21.48
C ILE A 542 13.36 -31.01 -22.87
N ILE A 543 14.42 -30.49 -23.51
CA ILE A 543 14.85 -30.92 -24.83
C ILE A 543 15.87 -32.05 -24.76
N GLU A 544 16.67 -32.08 -23.67
CA GLU A 544 17.65 -33.13 -23.43
C GLU A 544 17.74 -33.43 -21.93
N GLN A 545 17.96 -34.70 -21.61
CA GLN A 545 18.18 -35.20 -20.25
C GLN A 545 19.23 -36.28 -20.26
N GLY A 546 20.15 -36.28 -19.29
CA GLY A 546 21.19 -37.30 -19.15
C GLY A 546 22.38 -36.81 -18.32
N ARG A 547 23.48 -37.55 -18.32
CA ARG A 547 24.74 -37.17 -17.70
C ARG A 547 25.56 -36.31 -18.65
N HIS A 548 26.55 -35.62 -18.10
CA HIS A 548 27.44 -34.72 -18.84
C HIS A 548 28.05 -35.38 -20.09
N GLU A 549 28.68 -36.53 -19.91
CA GLU A 549 29.33 -37.28 -21.00
C GLU A 549 28.34 -37.78 -22.07
N GLU A 550 27.16 -38.23 -21.63
CA GLU A 550 26.11 -38.71 -22.52
C GLU A 550 25.58 -37.58 -23.41
N LEU A 551 25.36 -36.41 -22.82
CA LEU A 551 24.82 -35.24 -23.54
C LEU A 551 25.86 -34.64 -24.50
N LEU A 552 27.14 -34.60 -24.12
CA LEU A 552 28.20 -34.23 -25.04
C LEU A 552 28.31 -35.17 -26.24
N ALA A 553 28.23 -36.48 -26.00
CA ALA A 553 28.29 -37.46 -27.07
C ALA A 553 27.13 -37.34 -28.07
N LYS A 554 25.94 -36.88 -27.63
CA LYS A 554 24.79 -36.62 -28.50
C LYS A 554 24.98 -35.44 -29.44
N LYS A 555 25.97 -34.53 -29.18
CA LYS A 555 26.24 -33.33 -29.99
C LYS A 555 25.00 -32.45 -30.23
N GLY A 556 24.10 -32.44 -29.25
CA GLY A 556 22.83 -31.72 -29.30
C GLY A 556 22.93 -30.27 -28.80
N PHE A 557 21.82 -29.75 -28.29
CA PHE A 557 21.74 -28.39 -27.77
C PHE A 557 22.66 -28.17 -26.58
N TYR A 558 22.78 -29.17 -25.68
CA TYR A 558 23.68 -29.12 -24.55
C TYR A 558 25.15 -28.98 -24.97
N ALA A 559 25.59 -29.75 -25.95
CA ALA A 559 26.97 -29.65 -26.44
C ALA A 559 27.28 -28.26 -27.01
N ASN A 560 26.35 -27.70 -27.79
CA ASN A 560 26.49 -26.35 -28.33
C ASN A 560 26.50 -25.29 -27.22
N LEU A 561 25.64 -25.42 -26.19
CA LEU A 561 25.60 -24.52 -25.04
C LEU A 561 26.92 -24.59 -24.25
N TYR A 562 27.41 -25.80 -24.04
CA TYR A 562 28.69 -26.05 -23.37
C TYR A 562 29.86 -25.44 -24.11
N GLU A 563 29.97 -25.65 -25.43
CA GLU A 563 31.04 -25.06 -26.26
C GLU A 563 30.98 -23.54 -26.25
N SER A 564 29.79 -22.95 -26.39
CA SER A 564 29.62 -21.50 -26.46
C SER A 564 29.92 -20.78 -25.12
N GLN A 565 29.55 -21.38 -24.00
CA GLN A 565 29.67 -20.74 -22.68
C GLN A 565 31.00 -21.04 -21.97
N PHE A 566 31.58 -22.22 -22.18
CA PHE A 566 32.69 -22.71 -21.34
C PHE A 566 33.98 -23.02 -22.10
N VAL A 567 33.93 -23.37 -23.37
CA VAL A 567 35.13 -23.71 -24.14
C VAL A 567 35.75 -22.47 -24.79
N ASN A 568 34.94 -21.56 -25.33
CA ASN A 568 35.44 -20.34 -25.96
C ASN A 568 36.04 -19.32 -24.96
N THR A 569 35.77 -19.44 -23.66
CA THR A 569 36.34 -18.58 -22.61
C THR A 569 37.76 -19.03 -22.21
N SER A 570 38.12 -20.29 -22.39
CA SER A 570 39.45 -20.85 -22.08
C SER A 570 40.47 -20.64 -23.20
N SER A 571 40.07 -20.18 -24.38
CA SER A 571 40.97 -19.88 -25.50
C SER A 571 41.38 -18.37 -25.61
N GLN A 572 40.87 -17.51 -24.69
CA GLN A 572 41.20 -16.08 -24.61
C GLN A 572 41.91 -15.67 -23.29
N ALA A 573 42.36 -16.63 -22.46
CA ALA A 573 43.12 -16.37 -21.22
C ALA A 573 44.64 -16.65 -21.41
#